data_7e74bf24658e80fa635fcb516a5f1d6c
#
_entry.id   7e74bf24658e80fa635fcb516a5f1d6c
#
_cell.length_a   1.000
_cell.length_b   1.000
_cell.length_c   1.000
_cell.angle_alpha   90.00
_cell.angle_beta   90.00
_cell.angle_gamma   90.00
#
_symmetry.space_group_name_H-M   'P 1'
#
loop_
_entity.id
_entity.type
_entity.pdbx_description
1 polymer ?
#
loop_
_entity_poly.entity_id
_entity_poly.type
_entity_poly.pdbx_seq_one_letter_code
_entity_poly.pdbx_strand_id
1 'polypeptide(L)'
;MTEIKNKNIDAIYIHIPFCDKKCEYCDFCTYINMEKEYRKYVDYLIREMRMYPKYKYDTIYFGGGTPSLLPVGMIKEIMDELDWTGNAEITLELNPTDMTLEKLKEIREIGINRLSIGIQSFQNHVLKFIGRQHSPEDAISVYKMAREAGFS
;
A
#
# COMPACT_ATOMS: atom_id res chain seq x y z
N MET A 1 -1.64 17.94 31.38
CA MET A 1 -1.98 17.04 30.28
C MET A 1 -3.30 17.57 29.69
N THR A 2 -3.22 18.21 28.55
CA THR A 2 -4.38 18.77 27.86
C THR A 2 -5.19 17.62 27.25
N GLU A 3 -6.42 17.43 27.73
CA GLU A 3 -7.38 16.50 27.14
C GLU A 3 -7.51 16.85 25.64
N ILE A 4 -7.12 15.95 24.77
CA ILE A 4 -7.47 15.98 23.36
C ILE A 4 -8.97 15.62 23.33
N LYS A 5 -9.83 16.64 23.46
CA LYS A 5 -11.28 16.49 23.29
C LYS A 5 -11.53 15.89 21.90
N ASN A 6 -12.15 14.73 21.87
CA ASN A 6 -12.83 14.05 20.74
C ASN A 6 -12.73 14.81 19.39
N LYS A 7 -11.58 14.75 18.75
CA LYS A 7 -11.52 14.94 17.30
C LYS A 7 -11.92 13.58 16.73
N ASN A 8 -12.97 13.53 15.94
CA ASN A 8 -13.24 12.38 15.09
C ASN A 8 -12.00 12.18 14.23
N ILE A 9 -11.27 11.09 14.47
CA ILE A 9 -10.18 10.66 13.60
C ILE A 9 -10.85 9.72 12.60
N ASP A 10 -11.02 10.21 11.39
CA ASP A 10 -11.71 9.53 10.29
C ASP A 10 -10.78 8.99 9.22
N ALA A 11 -9.47 9.24 9.36
CA ALA A 11 -8.45 8.79 8.43
C ALA A 11 -7.22 8.21 9.13
N ILE A 12 -6.62 7.16 8.54
CA ILE A 12 -5.34 6.57 8.98
C ILE A 12 -4.40 6.36 7.80
N TYR A 13 -3.13 6.72 7.99
CA TYR A 13 -2.04 6.40 7.10
C TYR A 13 -1.17 5.30 7.72
N ILE A 14 -0.95 4.23 6.96
CA ILE A 14 -0.13 3.08 7.35
C ILE A 14 1.13 3.09 6.49
N HIS A 15 2.27 3.30 7.13
CA HIS A 15 3.55 3.37 6.44
C HIS A 15 4.17 1.99 6.30
N ILE A 16 4.48 1.57 5.06
CA ILE A 16 5.21 0.34 4.76
C ILE A 16 6.51 0.73 4.05
N PRO A 17 7.67 0.71 4.73
CA PRO A 17 8.90 1.34 4.23
C PRO A 17 9.72 0.47 3.26
N PHE A 18 9.17 -0.62 2.75
CA PHE A 18 9.92 -1.57 1.92
C PHE A 18 9.80 -1.28 0.44
N CYS A 19 10.92 -1.43 -0.29
CA CYS A 19 11.00 -1.33 -1.74
C CYS A 19 11.91 -2.42 -2.29
N ASP A 20 11.66 -2.88 -3.53
CA ASP A 20 12.59 -3.77 -4.26
C ASP A 20 13.84 -3.01 -4.68
N LYS A 21 13.67 -1.71 -5.02
CA LYS A 21 14.76 -0.86 -5.48
C LYS A 21 14.55 0.58 -5.02
N LYS A 22 15.65 1.27 -4.71
CA LYS A 22 15.67 2.73 -4.50
C LYS A 22 15.64 3.42 -5.87
N CYS A 23 14.61 4.23 -6.12
CA CYS A 23 14.53 5.06 -7.33
C CYS A 23 15.38 6.32 -7.19
N GLU A 24 15.98 6.80 -8.28
CA GLU A 24 16.91 7.93 -8.30
C GLU A 24 16.29 9.25 -7.77
N TYR A 25 14.97 9.41 -7.91
CA TYR A 25 14.24 10.61 -7.52
C TYR A 25 13.58 10.52 -6.14
N CYS A 26 13.68 9.35 -5.46
CA CYS A 26 12.87 9.08 -4.27
C CYS A 26 13.57 9.50 -2.99
N ASP A 27 13.00 10.49 -2.29
CA ASP A 27 13.47 10.98 -0.98
C ASP A 27 12.76 10.32 0.21
N PHE A 28 11.84 9.37 -0.04
CA PHE A 28 11.17 8.66 1.04
C PHE A 28 12.15 7.76 1.81
N CYS A 29 11.89 7.63 3.11
CA CYS A 29 12.59 6.69 3.96
C CYS A 29 12.17 5.26 3.58
N THR A 30 12.99 4.59 2.76
CA THR A 30 12.71 3.26 2.25
C THR A 30 13.88 2.32 2.44
N TYR A 31 13.59 1.04 2.65
CA TYR A 31 14.56 -0.03 2.86
C TYR A 31 14.41 -1.09 1.78
N ILE A 32 15.53 -1.50 1.17
CA ILE A 32 15.59 -2.52 0.13
C ILE A 32 16.18 -3.83 0.68
N ASN A 33 15.83 -4.98 0.07
CA ASN A 33 16.33 -6.32 0.44
C ASN A 33 16.01 -6.68 1.91
N MET A 34 14.82 -6.33 2.40
CA MET A 34 14.41 -6.50 3.79
C MET A 34 13.24 -7.48 3.96
N GLU A 35 13.06 -8.42 3.04
CA GLU A 35 11.92 -9.36 3.04
C GLU A 35 11.87 -10.18 4.34
N LYS A 36 13.04 -10.50 4.91
CA LYS A 36 13.18 -11.22 6.19
C LYS A 36 12.62 -10.44 7.39
N GLU A 37 12.51 -9.12 7.26
CA GLU A 37 12.04 -8.23 8.32
C GLU A 37 10.53 -7.95 8.23
N TYR A 38 9.85 -8.33 7.14
CA TYR A 38 8.42 -8.06 6.95
C TYR A 38 7.57 -8.55 8.12
N ARG A 39 7.76 -9.79 8.55
CA ARG A 39 7.00 -10.36 9.67
C ARG A 39 7.21 -9.56 10.94
N LYS A 40 8.45 -9.29 11.28
CA LYS A 40 8.81 -8.52 12.48
C LYS A 40 8.24 -7.11 12.44
N TYR A 41 8.32 -6.44 11.27
CA TYR A 41 7.76 -5.12 11.09
C TYR A 41 6.25 -5.11 11.31
N VAL A 42 5.52 -6.03 10.68
CA VAL A 42 4.07 -6.15 10.82
C VAL A 42 3.66 -6.42 12.28
N ASP A 43 4.39 -7.29 12.97
CA ASP A 43 4.13 -7.57 14.40
C ASP A 43 4.27 -6.30 15.27
N TYR A 44 5.31 -5.48 15.02
CA TYR A 44 5.48 -4.23 15.75
C TYR A 44 4.44 -3.17 15.35
N LEU A 45 4.10 -3.06 14.08
CA LEU A 45 3.04 -2.17 13.60
C LEU A 45 1.68 -2.49 14.26
N ILE A 46 1.31 -3.77 14.29
CA ILE A 46 0.07 -4.22 14.96
C ILE A 46 0.13 -3.91 16.46
N ARG A 47 1.28 -4.12 17.11
CA ARG A 47 1.44 -3.76 18.53
C ARG A 47 1.27 -2.26 18.75
N GLU A 48 1.83 -1.43 17.89
CA GLU A 48 1.65 0.03 17.94
C GLU A 48 0.18 0.40 17.77
N MET A 49 -0.49 -0.15 16.74
CA MET A 49 -1.92 0.10 16.51
C MET A 49 -2.79 -0.20 17.76
N ARG A 50 -2.48 -1.28 18.48
CA ARG A 50 -3.18 -1.68 19.70
C ARG A 50 -2.94 -0.76 20.90
N MET A 51 -1.96 0.16 20.82
CA MET A 51 -1.71 1.16 21.88
C MET A 51 -2.65 2.36 21.79
N TYR A 52 -3.34 2.52 20.68
CA TYR A 52 -4.28 3.63 20.44
C TYR A 52 -5.73 3.19 20.60
N PRO A 53 -6.67 4.12 20.93
CA PRO A 53 -8.08 3.85 20.89
C PRO A 53 -8.51 3.38 19.49
N LYS A 54 -9.48 2.50 19.42
CA LYS A 54 -10.10 2.11 18.14
C LYS A 54 -10.96 3.25 17.62
N TYR A 55 -10.73 3.62 16.37
CA TYR A 55 -11.51 4.61 15.63
C TYR A 55 -12.18 3.93 14.45
N LYS A 56 -13.26 4.50 13.97
CA LYS A 56 -13.93 4.04 12.76
C LYS A 56 -13.53 4.96 11.61
N TYR A 57 -12.80 4.42 10.63
CA TYR A 57 -12.18 5.20 9.57
C TYR A 57 -13.06 5.30 8.33
N ASP A 58 -13.08 6.48 7.71
CA ASP A 58 -13.62 6.72 6.37
C ASP A 58 -12.54 6.62 5.30
N THR A 59 -11.26 6.76 5.69
CA THR A 59 -10.13 6.64 4.80
C THR A 59 -8.99 5.84 5.43
N ILE A 60 -8.51 4.82 4.73
CA ILE A 60 -7.33 4.04 5.09
C ILE A 60 -6.36 4.08 3.92
N TYR A 61 -5.11 4.46 4.19
CA TYR A 61 -4.10 4.59 3.15
C TYR A 61 -2.83 3.83 3.51
N PHE A 62 -2.50 2.80 2.73
CA PHE A 62 -1.23 2.09 2.79
C PHE A 62 -0.26 2.72 1.80
N GLY A 63 0.79 3.36 2.31
CA GLY A 63 1.79 4.06 1.50
C GLY A 63 3.20 3.91 2.04
N GLY A 64 4.13 4.67 1.47
CA GLY A 64 5.52 4.77 1.92
C GLY A 64 6.54 4.32 0.89
N GLY A 65 7.01 3.09 0.96
CA GLY A 65 7.84 2.46 -0.06
C GLY A 65 6.97 1.83 -1.15
N THR A 66 6.70 0.54 -1.01
CA THR A 66 5.82 -0.22 -1.90
C THR A 66 5.01 -1.20 -1.04
N PRO A 67 3.89 -0.78 -0.46
CA PRO A 67 3.09 -1.61 0.45
C PRO A 67 2.66 -2.95 -0.12
N SER A 68 2.45 -3.02 -1.43
CA SER A 68 2.09 -4.25 -2.13
C SER A 68 3.17 -5.33 -2.16
N LEU A 69 4.39 -5.04 -1.71
CA LEU A 69 5.44 -6.05 -1.53
C LEU A 69 5.15 -7.00 -0.37
N LEU A 70 4.39 -6.55 0.63
CA LEU A 70 3.96 -7.44 1.69
C LEU A 70 3.09 -8.57 1.12
N PRO A 71 3.24 -9.81 1.61
CA PRO A 71 2.26 -10.88 1.39
C PRO A 71 0.84 -10.42 1.74
N VAL A 72 -0.15 -10.76 0.93
CA VAL A 72 -1.55 -10.33 1.14
C VAL A 72 -2.06 -10.73 2.52
N GLY A 73 -1.66 -11.90 3.03
CA GLY A 73 -1.98 -12.32 4.38
C GLY A 73 -1.50 -11.36 5.47
N MET A 74 -0.31 -10.75 5.30
CA MET A 74 0.18 -9.75 6.25
C MET A 74 -0.58 -8.42 6.15
N ILE A 75 -0.97 -8.01 4.95
CA ILE A 75 -1.84 -6.83 4.76
C ILE A 75 -3.20 -7.10 5.42
N LYS A 76 -3.73 -8.31 5.26
CA LYS A 76 -4.98 -8.72 5.92
C LYS A 76 -4.88 -8.65 7.43
N GLU A 77 -3.79 -9.12 8.03
CA GLU A 77 -3.58 -9.03 9.48
C GLU A 77 -3.63 -7.58 9.98
N ILE A 78 -3.05 -6.64 9.23
CA ILE A 78 -3.11 -5.21 9.56
C ILE A 78 -4.56 -4.70 9.42
N MET A 79 -5.26 -5.09 8.36
CA MET A 79 -6.67 -4.73 8.13
C MET A 79 -7.58 -5.25 9.25
N ASP A 80 -7.32 -6.45 9.76
CA ASP A 80 -8.13 -7.06 10.85
C ASP A 80 -8.03 -6.26 12.18
N GLU A 81 -7.04 -5.39 12.35
CA GLU A 81 -6.93 -4.49 13.51
C GLU A 81 -7.70 -3.17 13.34
N LEU A 82 -8.21 -2.87 12.16
CA LEU A 82 -8.91 -1.64 11.83
C LEU A 82 -10.43 -1.84 11.83
N ASP A 83 -11.15 -0.76 12.15
CA ASP A 83 -12.59 -0.65 11.92
C ASP A 83 -12.84 0.47 10.92
N TRP A 84 -13.76 0.29 9.98
CA TRP A 84 -14.05 1.27 8.96
C TRP A 84 -15.55 1.33 8.61
N THR A 85 -15.96 2.43 8.00
CA THR A 85 -17.33 2.64 7.57
C THR A 85 -17.63 1.83 6.30
N GLY A 86 -18.90 1.54 6.03
CA GLY A 86 -19.28 0.79 4.83
C GLY A 86 -18.92 1.48 3.50
N ASN A 87 -18.60 2.79 3.53
CA ASN A 87 -18.22 3.59 2.36
C ASN A 87 -16.73 4.02 2.41
N ALA A 88 -15.92 3.44 3.28
CA ALA A 88 -14.53 3.84 3.43
C ALA A 88 -13.73 3.69 2.12
N GLU A 89 -12.89 4.68 1.82
CA GLU A 89 -11.86 4.56 0.78
C GLU A 89 -10.62 3.89 1.39
N ILE A 90 -10.27 2.72 0.87
CA ILE A 90 -9.11 1.94 1.35
C ILE A 90 -8.12 1.80 0.21
N THR A 91 -7.02 2.54 0.30
CA THR A 91 -6.01 2.67 -0.75
C THR A 91 -4.77 1.83 -0.44
N LEU A 92 -4.24 1.15 -1.46
CA LEU A 92 -2.94 0.48 -1.44
C LEU A 92 -2.05 1.04 -2.56
N GLU A 93 -0.83 1.47 -2.22
CA GLU A 93 0.19 1.80 -3.21
C GLU A 93 0.87 0.54 -3.75
N LEU A 94 1.13 0.52 -5.05
CA LEU A 94 1.83 -0.57 -5.72
C LEU A 94 2.69 -0.10 -6.90
N ASN A 95 3.66 -0.93 -7.27
CA ASN A 95 4.41 -0.79 -8.51
C ASN A 95 3.92 -1.80 -9.57
N PRO A 96 4.05 -1.48 -10.87
CA PRO A 96 3.60 -2.38 -11.94
C PRO A 96 4.35 -3.72 -12.05
N THR A 97 5.52 -3.88 -11.41
CA THR A 97 6.41 -5.04 -11.63
C THR A 97 5.90 -6.37 -11.07
N ASP A 98 5.17 -6.37 -9.94
CA ASP A 98 4.95 -7.60 -9.17
C ASP A 98 3.47 -7.94 -8.96
N MET A 99 2.62 -7.52 -9.91
CA MET A 99 1.19 -7.75 -9.83
C MET A 99 0.74 -8.86 -10.77
N THR A 100 -0.03 -9.79 -10.23
CA THR A 100 -0.82 -10.74 -10.99
C THR A 100 -2.31 -10.46 -10.77
N LEU A 101 -3.15 -10.96 -11.67
CA LEU A 101 -4.60 -10.83 -11.53
C LEU A 101 -5.11 -11.49 -10.25
N GLU A 102 -4.54 -12.65 -9.89
CA GLU A 102 -4.87 -13.38 -8.66
C GLU A 102 -4.57 -12.54 -7.43
N LYS A 103 -3.35 -11.98 -7.35
CA LYS A 103 -2.95 -11.11 -6.23
C LYS A 103 -3.82 -9.87 -6.11
N LEU A 104 -4.21 -9.26 -7.23
CA LEU A 104 -5.13 -8.12 -7.25
C LEU A 104 -6.53 -8.51 -6.75
N LYS A 105 -7.04 -9.70 -7.10
CA LYS A 105 -8.30 -10.23 -6.56
C LYS A 105 -8.22 -10.46 -5.05
N GLU A 106 -7.15 -11.10 -4.57
CA GLU A 106 -6.91 -11.28 -3.12
C GLU A 106 -6.87 -9.95 -2.38
N ILE A 107 -6.17 -8.94 -2.93
CA ILE A 107 -6.12 -7.58 -2.38
C ILE A 107 -7.53 -6.96 -2.33
N ARG A 108 -8.33 -7.18 -3.36
CA ARG A 108 -9.72 -6.69 -3.39
C ARG A 108 -10.61 -7.36 -2.34
N GLU A 109 -10.43 -8.67 -2.13
CA GLU A 109 -11.19 -9.48 -1.18
C GLU A 109 -10.95 -9.08 0.28
N ILE A 110 -9.74 -8.63 0.63
CA ILE A 110 -9.44 -8.16 1.99
C ILE A 110 -9.95 -6.75 2.28
N GLY A 111 -10.67 -6.11 1.34
CA GLY A 111 -11.34 -4.83 1.54
C GLY A 111 -10.67 -3.63 0.88
N ILE A 112 -9.45 -3.76 0.32
CA ILE A 112 -8.83 -2.69 -0.47
C ILE A 112 -9.72 -2.39 -1.68
N ASN A 113 -10.09 -1.10 -1.88
CA ASN A 113 -11.00 -0.74 -2.96
C ASN A 113 -10.45 0.32 -3.91
N ARG A 114 -9.27 0.88 -3.61
CA ARG A 114 -8.54 1.83 -4.44
C ARG A 114 -7.07 1.43 -4.56
N LEU A 115 -6.49 1.60 -5.75
CA LEU A 115 -5.06 1.39 -5.99
C LEU A 115 -4.40 2.70 -6.41
N SER A 116 -3.21 2.95 -5.85
CA SER A 116 -2.31 4.00 -6.31
C SER A 116 -1.14 3.33 -7.03
N ILE A 117 -1.11 3.44 -8.37
CA ILE A 117 -0.14 2.71 -9.19
C ILE A 117 1.00 3.64 -9.59
N GLY A 118 2.21 3.30 -9.19
CA GLY A 118 3.44 4.06 -9.46
C GLY A 118 3.92 3.95 -10.90
N ILE A 119 3.17 4.45 -11.87
CA ILE A 119 3.49 4.40 -13.30
C ILE A 119 4.64 5.35 -13.68
N GLN A 120 4.63 6.56 -13.15
CA GLN A 120 5.57 7.66 -13.34
C GLN A 120 5.63 8.20 -14.79
N SER A 121 5.80 7.33 -15.82
CA SER A 121 5.87 7.72 -17.22
C SER A 121 5.45 6.55 -18.14
N PHE A 122 4.98 6.89 -19.34
CA PHE A 122 4.77 5.94 -20.46
C PHE A 122 5.90 6.00 -21.49
N GLN A 123 7.05 6.58 -21.15
CA GLN A 123 8.20 6.67 -22.03
C GLN A 123 9.38 5.86 -21.47
N ASN A 124 9.83 4.84 -22.18
CA ASN A 124 10.89 3.93 -21.74
C ASN A 124 12.18 4.65 -21.36
N HIS A 125 12.59 5.69 -22.10
CA HIS A 125 13.82 6.41 -21.77
C HIS A 125 13.70 7.21 -20.47
N VAL A 126 12.50 7.75 -20.16
CA VAL A 126 12.22 8.44 -18.89
C VAL A 126 12.23 7.43 -17.75
N LEU A 127 11.53 6.29 -17.89
CA LEU A 127 11.51 5.23 -16.87
C LEU A 127 12.92 4.75 -16.53
N LYS A 128 13.76 4.51 -17.55
CA LYS A 128 15.17 4.14 -17.36
C LYS A 128 15.96 5.22 -16.64
N PHE A 129 15.78 6.48 -17.03
CA PHE A 129 16.48 7.61 -16.42
C PHE A 129 16.16 7.77 -14.93
N ILE A 130 14.91 7.57 -14.53
CA ILE A 130 14.49 7.66 -13.13
C ILE A 130 14.64 6.35 -12.35
N GLY A 131 15.25 5.32 -12.94
CA GLY A 131 15.55 4.04 -12.28
C GLY A 131 14.38 3.09 -12.11
N ARG A 132 13.28 3.25 -12.89
CA ARG A 132 12.13 2.33 -12.84
C ARG A 132 12.43 1.01 -13.56
N GLN A 133 11.85 -0.09 -13.06
CA GLN A 133 12.08 -1.45 -13.59
C GLN A 133 10.99 -1.91 -14.57
N HIS A 134 9.81 -1.29 -14.50
CA HIS A 134 8.69 -1.63 -15.37
C HIS A 134 8.75 -0.87 -16.71
N SER A 135 8.11 -1.43 -17.72
CA SER A 135 7.85 -0.82 -19.02
C SER A 135 6.48 -0.12 -19.07
N PRO A 136 6.19 0.72 -20.08
CA PRO A 136 4.85 1.23 -20.32
C PRO A 136 3.80 0.12 -20.52
N GLU A 137 4.20 -1.00 -21.15
CA GLU A 137 3.36 -2.17 -21.37
C GLU A 137 2.97 -2.84 -20.06
N ASP A 138 3.91 -2.97 -19.10
CA ASP A 138 3.63 -3.48 -17.76
C ASP A 138 2.62 -2.59 -17.02
N ALA A 139 2.79 -1.27 -17.10
CA ALA A 139 1.87 -0.31 -16.51
C ALA A 139 0.44 -0.44 -17.08
N ILE A 140 0.31 -0.58 -18.39
CA ILE A 140 -0.98 -0.80 -19.05
C ILE A 140 -1.58 -2.16 -18.65
N SER A 141 -0.75 -3.19 -18.57
CA SER A 141 -1.18 -4.53 -18.18
C SER A 141 -1.75 -4.55 -16.77
N VAL A 142 -1.02 -3.97 -15.81
CA VAL A 142 -1.49 -3.88 -14.41
C VAL A 142 -2.77 -3.09 -14.29
N TYR A 143 -2.90 -1.97 -15.01
CA TYR A 143 -4.15 -1.22 -15.03
C TYR A 143 -5.33 -2.09 -15.51
N LYS A 144 -5.16 -2.83 -16.60
CA LYS A 144 -6.21 -3.73 -17.14
C LYS A 144 -6.56 -4.84 -16.14
N MET A 145 -5.56 -5.48 -15.53
CA MET A 145 -5.78 -6.49 -14.49
C MET A 145 -6.49 -5.91 -13.26
N ALA A 146 -6.17 -4.69 -12.85
CA ALA A 146 -6.85 -4.01 -11.76
C ALA A 146 -8.34 -3.77 -12.07
N ARG A 147 -8.65 -3.32 -13.30
CA ARG A 147 -10.05 -3.17 -13.76
C ARG A 147 -10.79 -4.53 -13.77
N GLU A 148 -10.14 -5.59 -14.23
CA GLU A 148 -10.70 -6.96 -14.23
C GLU A 148 -10.92 -7.50 -12.81
N ALA A 149 -10.02 -7.16 -11.87
CA ALA A 149 -10.16 -7.52 -10.45
C ALA A 149 -11.24 -6.70 -9.71
N GLY A 150 -11.90 -5.73 -10.37
CA GLY A 150 -13.01 -4.95 -9.83
C GLY A 150 -12.61 -3.65 -9.11
N PHE A 151 -11.42 -3.14 -9.37
CA PHE A 151 -11.04 -1.77 -8.98
C PHE A 151 -11.59 -0.76 -9.98
N SER A 152 -12.14 0.33 -9.49
CA SER A 152 -12.78 1.38 -10.30
C SER A 152 -11.85 2.54 -10.63
#